data_342e8e964dc1074a02c3094904aefbfc
#
_entry.id   342e8e964dc1074a02c3094904aefbfc
#
_cell.length_a   1.000
_cell.length_b   1.000
_cell.length_c   1.000
_cell.angle_alpha   90.00
_cell.angle_beta   90.00
_cell.angle_gamma   90.00
#
_symmetry.space_group_name_H-M   'P 1'
#
loop_
_entity.id
_entity.type
_entity.pdbx_description
1 polymer ?
#
loop_
_entity_poly.entity_id
_entity_poly.type
_entity_poly.pdbx_seq_one_letter_code
_entity_poly.pdbx_strand_id
1 'polypeptide(L)'
;MNSAQPACTAPPVVLLVEDEPHIRRFVRSALEKEGCQVWEAATLERGLIEAASRHPDLLILDLGLPDGDGIELVRALRGWASTPVLILSARSDEANKVQALDAGADDYLTKPFGVPELLARVRALLRRSQCALEASPVLRFGNIELDLSRRQVMREGQPIHLTPIEYRLLGALAANAGRVLTQRQLLGEVWGPNHTEHAHYLRVYMTNLRRKLERDPARPQHLLTESGVGYRLVL
;
A
#
# COMPACT_ATOMS: atom_id res chain seq x y z
N MET A 1 -25.85 27.34 10.22
CA MET A 1 -24.86 27.47 9.16
C MET A 1 -23.51 27.57 9.86
N ASN A 2 -22.81 26.48 9.99
CA ASN A 2 -21.50 26.46 10.62
C ASN A 2 -20.59 25.66 9.67
N SER A 3 -19.94 26.41 8.77
CA SER A 3 -18.94 25.90 7.84
C SER A 3 -17.68 25.58 8.66
N ALA A 4 -17.51 24.31 9.02
CA ALA A 4 -16.23 23.82 9.49
C ALA A 4 -15.23 23.97 8.33
N GLN A 5 -14.34 24.97 8.43
CA GLN A 5 -13.16 25.06 7.59
C GLN A 5 -12.32 23.80 7.82
N PRO A 6 -11.86 23.11 6.75
CA PRO A 6 -10.91 22.02 6.92
C PRO A 6 -9.63 22.58 7.55
N ALA A 7 -9.17 21.92 8.60
CA ALA A 7 -7.88 22.22 9.21
C ALA A 7 -6.82 22.25 8.11
N CYS A 8 -6.06 23.35 8.05
CA CYS A 8 -4.98 23.56 7.10
C CYS A 8 -3.82 22.62 7.49
N THR A 9 -3.92 21.37 7.08
CA THR A 9 -2.79 20.44 7.16
C THR A 9 -1.75 20.87 6.14
N ALA A 10 -0.48 20.95 6.54
CA ALA A 10 0.62 21.25 5.62
C ALA A 10 0.56 20.32 4.38
N PRO A 11 0.94 20.82 3.19
CA PRO A 11 0.93 19.99 1.99
C PRO A 11 1.79 18.75 2.18
N PRO A 12 1.32 17.54 1.77
CA PRO A 12 2.09 16.33 1.91
C PRO A 12 3.40 16.40 1.11
N VAL A 13 4.49 15.97 1.73
CA VAL A 13 5.83 15.98 1.14
C VAL A 13 6.07 14.66 0.42
N VAL A 14 6.29 14.72 -0.89
CA VAL A 14 6.59 13.56 -1.72
C VAL A 14 8.02 13.64 -2.24
N LEU A 15 8.81 12.59 -2.03
CA LEU A 15 10.12 12.44 -2.66
C LEU A 15 9.99 11.55 -3.89
N LEU A 16 10.39 12.07 -5.05
CA LEU A 16 10.40 11.36 -6.33
C LEU A 16 11.84 11.04 -6.73
N VAL A 17 12.18 9.75 -6.77
CA VAL A 17 13.49 9.25 -7.20
C VAL A 17 13.32 8.58 -8.56
N GLU A 18 13.75 9.26 -9.63
CA GLU A 18 13.56 8.89 -11.03
C GLU A 18 14.66 9.54 -11.85
N ASP A 19 15.41 8.81 -12.64
CA ASP A 19 16.51 9.34 -13.45
C ASP A 19 16.04 9.99 -14.76
N GLU A 20 14.96 9.51 -15.36
CA GLU A 20 14.43 10.02 -16.63
C GLU A 20 13.76 11.40 -16.47
N PRO A 21 14.32 12.50 -17.03
CA PRO A 21 13.83 13.86 -16.77
C PRO A 21 12.40 14.11 -17.26
N HIS A 22 11.95 13.40 -18.30
CA HIS A 22 10.60 13.58 -18.83
C HIS A 22 9.55 12.89 -17.96
N ILE A 23 9.84 11.70 -17.40
CA ILE A 23 8.96 11.01 -16.44
C ILE A 23 8.91 11.82 -15.15
N ARG A 24 10.06 12.25 -14.64
CA ARG A 24 10.16 13.07 -13.43
C ARG A 24 9.30 14.33 -13.53
N ARG A 25 9.41 15.11 -14.62
CA ARG A 25 8.57 16.30 -14.85
C ARG A 25 7.09 15.97 -14.95
N PHE A 26 6.74 14.86 -15.62
CA PHE A 26 5.36 14.42 -15.77
C PHE A 26 4.72 14.06 -14.41
N VAL A 27 5.39 13.23 -13.62
CA VAL A 27 4.95 12.81 -12.28
C VAL A 27 4.86 14.01 -11.34
N ARG A 28 5.91 14.85 -11.29
CA ARG A 28 5.93 16.07 -10.49
C ARG A 28 4.73 16.96 -10.79
N SER A 29 4.49 17.28 -12.07
CA SER A 29 3.36 18.14 -12.46
C SER A 29 2.01 17.58 -12.04
N ALA A 30 1.84 16.25 -12.07
CA ALA A 30 0.61 15.60 -11.62
C ALA A 30 0.44 15.73 -10.10
N LEU A 31 1.50 15.51 -9.32
CA LEU A 31 1.48 15.58 -7.86
C LEU A 31 1.28 17.03 -7.33
N GLU A 32 1.94 18.01 -7.95
CA GLU A 32 1.78 19.42 -7.58
C GLU A 32 0.35 19.91 -7.81
N LYS A 33 -0.34 19.43 -8.86
CA LYS A 33 -1.78 19.72 -9.08
C LYS A 33 -2.69 19.13 -8.02
N GLU A 34 -2.28 18.05 -7.37
CA GLU A 34 -2.98 17.46 -6.22
C GLU A 34 -2.60 18.12 -4.88
N GLY A 35 -1.78 19.18 -4.91
CA GLY A 35 -1.40 19.94 -3.72
C GLY A 35 -0.22 19.35 -2.95
N CYS A 36 0.55 18.42 -3.54
CA CYS A 36 1.75 17.88 -2.90
C CYS A 36 2.96 18.79 -3.09
N GLN A 37 3.83 18.85 -2.08
CA GLN A 37 5.17 19.40 -2.22
C GLN A 37 6.12 18.31 -2.71
N VAL A 38 6.75 18.49 -3.87
CA VAL A 38 7.57 17.44 -4.51
C VAL A 38 9.05 17.79 -4.46
N TRP A 39 9.85 16.87 -3.91
CA TRP A 39 11.30 16.88 -4.00
C TRP A 39 11.77 15.80 -4.97
N GLU A 40 12.89 16.06 -5.65
CA GLU A 40 13.37 15.19 -6.72
C GLU A 40 14.79 14.71 -6.45
N ALA A 41 15.07 13.46 -6.83
CA ALA A 41 16.41 12.89 -6.91
C ALA A 41 16.53 12.09 -8.22
N ALA A 42 17.73 12.05 -8.79
CA ALA A 42 17.99 11.31 -10.03
C ALA A 42 18.85 10.05 -9.81
N THR A 43 19.25 9.80 -8.57
CA THR A 43 20.14 8.69 -8.19
C THR A 43 19.68 8.09 -6.86
N LEU A 44 20.08 6.85 -6.60
CA LEU A 44 19.84 6.13 -5.36
C LEU A 44 20.47 6.88 -4.17
N GLU A 45 21.76 7.24 -4.29
CA GLU A 45 22.50 7.96 -3.23
C GLU A 45 21.78 9.27 -2.85
N ARG A 46 21.41 10.07 -3.86
CA ARG A 46 20.69 11.33 -3.61
C ARG A 46 19.32 11.07 -3.00
N GLY A 47 18.62 10.03 -3.44
CA GLY A 47 17.34 9.59 -2.89
C GLY A 47 17.41 9.30 -1.39
N LEU A 48 18.43 8.57 -0.94
CA LEU A 48 18.66 8.27 0.48
C LEU A 48 18.94 9.54 1.29
N ILE A 49 19.78 10.45 0.79
CA ILE A 49 20.10 11.72 1.46
C ILE A 49 18.84 12.58 1.62
N GLU A 50 18.06 12.74 0.56
CA GLU A 50 16.83 13.54 0.62
C GLU A 50 15.77 12.88 1.51
N ALA A 51 15.63 11.54 1.48
CA ALA A 51 14.70 10.83 2.37
C ALA A 51 15.05 11.05 3.84
N ALA A 52 16.34 10.98 4.21
CA ALA A 52 16.80 11.21 5.57
C ALA A 52 16.64 12.67 6.02
N SER A 53 16.83 13.65 5.09
CA SER A 53 16.80 15.09 5.42
C SER A 53 15.38 15.66 5.45
N ARG A 54 14.48 15.14 4.60
CA ARG A 54 13.15 15.73 4.36
C ARG A 54 12.04 15.01 5.09
N HIS A 55 12.26 13.76 5.54
CA HIS A 55 11.23 12.91 6.16
C HIS A 55 9.93 12.91 5.34
N PRO A 56 9.95 12.49 4.06
CA PRO A 56 8.79 12.58 3.19
C PRO A 56 7.63 11.71 3.68
N ASP A 57 6.40 12.14 3.40
CA ASP A 57 5.17 11.40 3.68
C ASP A 57 4.97 10.23 2.70
N LEU A 58 5.62 10.30 1.52
CA LEU A 58 5.61 9.27 0.48
C LEU A 58 6.90 9.32 -0.31
N LEU A 59 7.48 8.14 -0.59
CA LEU A 59 8.55 7.95 -1.56
C LEU A 59 7.97 7.33 -2.83
N ILE A 60 8.24 7.94 -3.99
CA ILE A 60 7.99 7.35 -5.31
C ILE A 60 9.36 7.03 -5.92
N LEU A 61 9.56 5.80 -6.36
CA LEU A 61 10.89 5.28 -6.68
C LEU A 61 10.89 4.46 -7.96
N ASP A 62 11.75 4.82 -8.93
CA ASP A 62 12.12 3.90 -10.00
C ASP A 62 13.15 2.87 -9.52
N LEU A 63 13.05 1.65 -10.05
CA LEU A 63 14.02 0.57 -9.78
C LEU A 63 15.27 0.67 -10.65
N GLY A 64 15.16 1.26 -11.84
CA GLY A 64 16.24 1.33 -12.85
C GLY A 64 17.10 2.56 -12.71
N LEU A 65 17.69 2.82 -11.52
CA LEU A 65 18.53 3.98 -11.30
C LEU A 65 19.96 3.76 -11.86
N PRO A 66 20.66 4.84 -12.27
CA PRO A 66 21.98 4.74 -12.90
C PRO A 66 23.09 4.26 -11.95
N ASP A 67 22.90 4.42 -10.65
CA ASP A 67 23.88 4.13 -9.59
C ASP A 67 23.53 2.88 -8.75
N GLY A 68 22.43 2.17 -9.07
CA GLY A 68 22.08 0.93 -8.37
C GLY A 68 20.63 0.49 -8.57
N ASP A 69 20.27 -0.66 -7.96
CA ASP A 69 18.88 -1.15 -7.97
C ASP A 69 18.06 -0.43 -6.88
N GLY A 70 16.94 0.18 -7.26
CA GLY A 70 16.04 0.85 -6.33
C GLY A 70 15.54 -0.04 -5.18
N ILE A 71 15.57 -1.36 -5.32
CA ILE A 71 15.27 -2.30 -4.23
C ILE A 71 16.24 -2.14 -3.05
N GLU A 72 17.50 -1.78 -3.30
CA GLU A 72 18.48 -1.53 -2.24
C GLU A 72 18.11 -0.27 -1.44
N LEU A 73 17.58 0.76 -2.11
CA LEU A 73 17.05 1.94 -1.43
C LEU A 73 15.87 1.58 -0.53
N VAL A 74 14.94 0.75 -0.99
CA VAL A 74 13.81 0.29 -0.17
C VAL A 74 14.31 -0.42 1.08
N ARG A 75 15.26 -1.36 0.96
CA ARG A 75 15.83 -2.08 2.11
C ARG A 75 16.54 -1.14 3.08
N ALA A 76 17.36 -0.22 2.57
CA ALA A 76 18.06 0.76 3.40
C ALA A 76 17.06 1.66 4.15
N LEU A 77 16.03 2.16 3.46
CA LEU A 77 14.98 2.99 4.06
C LEU A 77 14.25 2.25 5.20
N ARG A 78 13.92 0.97 5.02
CA ARG A 78 13.23 0.15 6.02
C ARG A 78 14.05 -0.09 7.28
N GLY A 79 15.36 0.11 7.24
CA GLY A 79 16.23 0.06 8.42
C GLY A 79 15.99 1.19 9.42
N TRP A 80 15.38 2.32 9.00
CA TRP A 80 15.21 3.51 9.82
C TRP A 80 13.92 4.30 9.61
N ALA A 81 13.12 4.00 8.56
CA ALA A 81 11.87 4.72 8.29
C ALA A 81 10.74 3.79 7.84
N SER A 82 9.50 4.16 8.22
CA SER A 82 8.25 3.52 7.79
C SER A 82 7.53 4.29 6.67
N THR A 83 8.20 5.27 6.06
CA THR A 83 7.66 6.06 4.94
C THR A 83 7.08 5.14 3.86
N PRO A 84 5.82 5.31 3.42
CA PRO A 84 5.25 4.54 2.32
C PRO A 84 6.09 4.65 1.05
N VAL A 85 6.25 3.54 0.32
CA VAL A 85 7.02 3.48 -0.93
C VAL A 85 6.15 2.97 -2.07
N LEU A 86 5.98 3.78 -3.11
CA LEU A 86 5.39 3.42 -4.39
C LEU A 86 6.50 3.19 -5.42
N ILE A 87 6.60 1.99 -5.95
CA ILE A 87 7.53 1.70 -7.05
C ILE A 87 6.91 2.11 -8.39
N LEU A 88 7.69 2.81 -9.22
CA LEU A 88 7.42 3.03 -10.65
C LEU A 88 8.47 2.27 -11.45
N SER A 89 8.09 1.31 -12.28
CA SER A 89 9.11 0.57 -13.04
C SER A 89 8.61 0.01 -14.36
N ALA A 90 9.51 -0.06 -15.35
CA ALA A 90 9.28 -0.76 -16.59
C ALA A 90 9.35 -2.29 -16.43
N ARG A 91 9.89 -2.79 -15.32
CA ARG A 91 9.94 -4.22 -15.02
C ARG A 91 8.53 -4.73 -14.72
N SER A 92 7.91 -5.37 -15.71
CA SER A 92 6.51 -5.81 -15.63
C SER A 92 6.34 -7.24 -15.15
N ASP A 93 7.42 -8.00 -15.03
CA ASP A 93 7.34 -9.40 -14.60
C ASP A 93 6.95 -9.51 -13.11
N GLU A 94 6.26 -10.61 -12.82
CA GLU A 94 5.71 -10.90 -11.50
C GLU A 94 6.79 -11.05 -10.43
N ALA A 95 7.95 -11.62 -10.81
CA ALA A 95 9.04 -11.87 -9.87
C ALA A 95 9.63 -10.56 -9.34
N ASN A 96 9.85 -9.56 -10.19
CA ASN A 96 10.35 -8.24 -9.78
C ASN A 96 9.34 -7.48 -8.89
N LYS A 97 8.04 -7.59 -9.18
CA LYS A 97 6.99 -6.99 -8.32
C LYS A 97 7.00 -7.62 -6.92
N VAL A 98 7.04 -8.95 -6.86
CA VAL A 98 7.11 -9.69 -5.59
C VAL A 98 8.36 -9.31 -4.83
N GLN A 99 9.53 -9.26 -5.49
CA GLN A 99 10.80 -8.92 -4.87
C GLN A 99 10.78 -7.50 -4.25
N ALA A 100 10.22 -6.50 -4.96
CA ALA A 100 10.12 -5.13 -4.47
C ALA A 100 9.18 -5.04 -3.25
N LEU A 101 8.03 -5.71 -3.29
CA LEU A 101 7.07 -5.74 -2.17
C LEU A 101 7.62 -6.49 -0.96
N ASP A 102 8.33 -7.60 -1.18
CA ASP A 102 9.01 -8.35 -0.12
C ASP A 102 10.17 -7.57 0.51
N ALA A 103 10.81 -6.70 -0.27
CA ALA A 103 11.82 -5.76 0.25
C ALA A 103 11.21 -4.65 1.12
N GLY A 104 9.88 -4.50 1.10
CA GLY A 104 9.14 -3.54 1.93
C GLY A 104 8.48 -2.39 1.17
N ALA A 105 8.40 -2.42 -0.16
CA ALA A 105 7.56 -1.48 -0.91
C ALA A 105 6.08 -1.68 -0.54
N ASP A 106 5.30 -0.60 -0.59
CA ASP A 106 3.88 -0.62 -0.20
C ASP A 106 2.95 -0.86 -1.38
N ASP A 107 3.34 -0.41 -2.58
CA ASP A 107 2.61 -0.63 -3.82
C ASP A 107 3.56 -0.57 -5.03
N TYR A 108 3.08 -0.99 -6.19
CA TYR A 108 3.84 -1.09 -7.42
C TYR A 108 3.00 -0.62 -8.62
N LEU A 109 3.56 0.25 -9.46
CA LEU A 109 2.94 0.75 -10.67
C LEU A 109 3.86 0.53 -11.88
N THR A 110 3.35 -0.23 -12.87
CA THR A 110 4.13 -0.58 -14.07
C THR A 110 4.08 0.56 -15.10
N LYS A 111 5.22 0.94 -15.65
CA LYS A 111 5.32 1.85 -16.82
C LYS A 111 4.93 1.09 -18.11
N PRO A 112 4.16 1.69 -19.02
CA PRO A 112 3.55 3.02 -18.96
C PRO A 112 2.28 3.05 -18.09
N PHE A 113 2.05 4.14 -17.38
CA PHE A 113 0.90 4.33 -16.50
C PHE A 113 0.14 5.62 -16.81
N GLY A 114 -1.13 5.65 -16.44
CA GLY A 114 -1.98 6.84 -16.54
C GLY A 114 -1.91 7.72 -15.29
N VAL A 115 -2.08 9.03 -15.45
CA VAL A 115 -2.17 9.98 -14.33
C VAL A 115 -3.25 9.58 -13.31
N PRO A 116 -4.47 9.19 -13.71
CA PRO A 116 -5.51 8.80 -12.76
C PRO A 116 -5.12 7.62 -11.87
N GLU A 117 -4.43 6.62 -12.42
CA GLU A 117 -3.96 5.46 -11.66
C GLU A 117 -2.86 5.84 -10.67
N LEU A 118 -1.85 6.59 -11.13
CA LEU A 118 -0.79 7.11 -10.26
C LEU A 118 -1.39 7.86 -9.07
N LEU A 119 -2.26 8.82 -9.32
CA LEU A 119 -2.84 9.66 -8.28
C LEU A 119 -3.77 8.88 -7.34
N ALA A 120 -4.49 7.87 -7.83
CA ALA A 120 -5.29 7.01 -6.97
C ALA A 120 -4.42 6.24 -5.96
N ARG A 121 -3.28 5.69 -6.40
CA ARG A 121 -2.31 4.99 -5.54
C ARG A 121 -1.65 5.94 -4.54
N VAL A 122 -1.22 7.12 -4.99
CA VAL A 122 -0.63 8.16 -4.13
C VAL A 122 -1.59 8.57 -3.02
N ARG A 123 -2.87 8.87 -3.36
CA ARG A 123 -3.88 9.21 -2.34
C ARG A 123 -4.11 8.08 -1.34
N ALA A 124 -4.13 6.83 -1.81
CA ALA A 124 -4.30 5.67 -0.93
C ALA A 124 -3.15 5.54 0.08
N LEU A 125 -1.90 5.73 -0.36
CA LEU A 125 -0.71 5.66 0.49
C LEU A 125 -0.61 6.82 1.48
N LEU A 126 -0.88 8.06 1.03
CA LEU A 126 -0.85 9.26 1.89
C LEU A 126 -1.96 9.23 2.96
N ARG A 127 -3.17 8.80 2.62
CA ARG A 127 -4.26 8.63 3.59
C ARG A 127 -3.87 7.67 4.71
N ARG A 128 -3.17 6.60 4.39
CA ARG A 128 -2.69 5.63 5.37
C ARG A 128 -1.68 6.25 6.36
N SER A 129 -0.74 7.04 5.86
CA SER A 129 0.23 7.76 6.70
C SER A 129 -0.46 8.67 7.73
N GLN A 130 -1.55 9.33 7.33
CA GLN A 130 -2.35 10.18 8.21
C GLN A 130 -3.21 9.39 9.20
N CYS A 131 -3.83 8.27 8.78
CA CYS A 131 -4.64 7.42 9.67
C CYS A 131 -3.81 6.66 10.72
N ALA A 132 -2.52 6.43 10.50
CA ALA A 132 -1.64 5.82 11.51
C ALA A 132 -1.42 6.73 12.73
N LEU A 133 -1.68 8.03 12.61
CA LEU A 133 -1.63 9.00 13.72
C LEU A 133 -2.94 9.08 14.52
N GLU A 134 -4.07 8.63 13.93
CA GLU A 134 -5.37 8.55 14.58
C GLU A 134 -5.77 7.08 14.72
N ALA A 135 -5.15 6.35 15.64
CA ALA A 135 -5.44 4.94 15.89
C ALA A 135 -6.86 4.74 16.43
N SER A 136 -7.86 4.80 15.53
CA SER A 136 -9.17 4.22 15.83
C SER A 136 -9.03 2.69 15.75
N PRO A 137 -9.34 1.95 16.82
CA PRO A 137 -9.29 0.49 16.81
C PRO A 137 -10.34 -0.14 15.88
N VAL A 138 -11.22 0.69 15.31
CA VAL A 138 -12.31 0.27 14.44
C VAL A 138 -12.03 0.73 12.99
N LEU A 139 -11.78 -0.25 12.10
CA LEU A 139 -11.66 -0.02 10.67
C LEU A 139 -13.02 -0.20 9.99
N ARG A 140 -13.32 0.66 9.01
CA ARG A 140 -14.56 0.61 8.24
C ARG A 140 -14.29 0.51 6.75
N PHE A 141 -14.96 -0.40 6.07
CA PHE A 141 -14.94 -0.54 4.63
C PHE A 141 -16.28 -1.07 4.10
N GLY A 142 -16.83 -0.41 3.10
CA GLY A 142 -18.20 -0.69 2.65
C GLY A 142 -19.22 -0.60 3.79
N ASN A 143 -19.92 -1.69 4.06
CA ASN A 143 -20.84 -1.83 5.18
C ASN A 143 -20.28 -2.68 6.36
N ILE A 144 -18.96 -2.87 6.37
CA ILE A 144 -18.27 -3.65 7.40
C ILE A 144 -17.58 -2.72 8.39
N GLU A 145 -17.71 -3.07 9.68
CA GLU A 145 -16.94 -2.50 10.79
C GLU A 145 -16.10 -3.63 11.41
N LEU A 146 -14.79 -3.42 11.47
CA LEU A 146 -13.82 -4.34 12.08
C LEU A 146 -13.23 -3.69 13.32
N ASP A 147 -13.62 -4.14 14.49
CA ASP A 147 -13.01 -3.76 15.77
C ASP A 147 -11.88 -4.75 16.10
N LEU A 148 -10.64 -4.30 15.92
CA LEU A 148 -9.45 -5.11 16.18
C LEU A 148 -9.24 -5.36 17.68
N SER A 149 -9.64 -4.43 18.55
CA SER A 149 -9.49 -4.53 20.01
C SER A 149 -10.43 -5.56 20.61
N ARG A 150 -11.67 -5.59 20.13
CA ARG A 150 -12.71 -6.54 20.57
C ARG A 150 -12.75 -7.82 19.74
N ARG A 151 -11.97 -7.90 18.68
CA ARG A 151 -11.97 -9.00 17.71
C ARG A 151 -13.37 -9.26 17.12
N GLN A 152 -14.10 -8.19 16.84
CA GLN A 152 -15.46 -8.24 16.31
C GLN A 152 -15.52 -7.74 14.89
N VAL A 153 -16.32 -8.41 14.07
CA VAL A 153 -16.65 -7.98 12.71
C VAL A 153 -18.15 -7.83 12.62
N MET A 154 -18.60 -6.67 12.17
CA MET A 154 -20.00 -6.33 12.03
C MET A 154 -20.33 -5.97 10.61
N ARG A 155 -21.52 -6.33 10.12
CA ARG A 155 -22.11 -5.82 8.89
C ARG A 155 -23.44 -5.16 9.22
N GLU A 156 -23.57 -3.86 8.99
CA GLU A 156 -24.80 -3.11 9.27
C GLU A 156 -25.30 -3.33 10.72
N GLY A 157 -24.36 -3.38 11.67
CA GLY A 157 -24.67 -3.61 13.09
C GLY A 157 -24.94 -5.08 13.46
N GLN A 158 -24.88 -6.03 12.53
CA GLN A 158 -25.04 -7.45 12.80
C GLN A 158 -23.67 -8.16 12.83
N PRO A 159 -23.41 -9.02 13.83
CA PRO A 159 -22.12 -9.70 13.94
C PRO A 159 -21.93 -10.73 12.83
N ILE A 160 -20.73 -10.74 12.24
CA ILE A 160 -20.30 -11.74 11.25
C ILE A 160 -19.35 -12.72 11.94
N HIS A 161 -19.69 -14.00 11.85
CA HIS A 161 -18.81 -15.05 12.36
C HIS A 161 -17.70 -15.38 11.36
N LEU A 162 -16.44 -15.12 11.76
CA LEU A 162 -15.25 -15.54 11.05
C LEU A 162 -14.57 -16.70 11.80
N THR A 163 -14.04 -17.65 11.05
CA THR A 163 -13.16 -18.68 11.63
C THR A 163 -11.86 -18.03 12.12
N PRO A 164 -11.10 -18.70 13.03
CA PRO A 164 -9.83 -18.14 13.52
C PRO A 164 -8.81 -17.80 12.42
N ILE A 165 -8.78 -18.57 11.32
CA ILE A 165 -7.90 -18.33 10.19
C ILE A 165 -8.40 -17.14 9.36
N GLU A 166 -9.70 -17.08 9.06
CA GLU A 166 -10.31 -15.95 8.36
C GLU A 166 -10.10 -14.65 9.11
N TYR A 167 -10.25 -14.67 10.45
CA TYR A 167 -10.00 -13.49 11.27
C TYR A 167 -8.53 -13.06 11.24
N ARG A 168 -7.57 -14.01 11.35
CA ARG A 168 -6.14 -13.68 11.24
C ARG A 168 -5.79 -13.11 9.87
N LEU A 169 -6.34 -13.69 8.80
CA LEU A 169 -6.13 -13.20 7.44
C LEU A 169 -6.69 -11.79 7.24
N LEU A 170 -7.91 -11.53 7.73
CA LEU A 170 -8.50 -10.20 7.71
C LEU A 170 -7.68 -9.21 8.56
N GLY A 171 -7.21 -9.63 9.72
CA GLY A 171 -6.36 -8.82 10.62
C GLY A 171 -5.04 -8.42 9.96
N ALA A 172 -4.36 -9.36 9.28
CA ALA A 172 -3.15 -9.09 8.53
C ALA A 172 -3.37 -8.05 7.41
N LEU A 173 -4.46 -8.22 6.66
CA LEU A 173 -4.86 -7.27 5.62
C LEU A 173 -5.25 -5.91 6.19
N ALA A 174 -5.95 -5.89 7.33
CA ALA A 174 -6.41 -4.68 8.00
C ALA A 174 -5.25 -3.86 8.60
N ALA A 175 -4.28 -4.53 9.24
CA ALA A 175 -3.06 -3.91 9.74
C ALA A 175 -2.22 -3.28 8.62
N ASN A 176 -2.38 -3.77 7.39
CA ASN A 176 -1.71 -3.30 6.19
C ASN A 176 -2.69 -2.73 5.15
N ALA A 177 -3.81 -2.13 5.60
CA ALA A 177 -4.82 -1.60 4.69
C ALA A 177 -4.21 -0.60 3.68
N GLY A 178 -4.56 -0.76 2.39
CA GLY A 178 -3.99 0.00 1.28
C GLY A 178 -2.69 -0.57 0.70
N ARG A 179 -2.00 -1.49 1.40
CA ARG A 179 -0.79 -2.17 0.88
C ARG A 179 -1.14 -3.42 0.09
N VAL A 180 -0.31 -3.72 -0.91
CA VAL A 180 -0.29 -5.05 -1.52
C VAL A 180 0.54 -5.97 -0.64
N LEU A 181 -0.08 -7.02 -0.10
CA LEU A 181 0.62 -8.09 0.60
C LEU A 181 0.81 -9.27 -0.35
N THR A 182 2.05 -9.73 -0.47
CA THR A 182 2.36 -10.91 -1.28
C THR A 182 1.74 -12.16 -0.67
N GLN A 183 1.52 -13.19 -1.50
CA GLN A 183 1.04 -14.49 -0.99
C GLN A 183 1.96 -15.03 0.10
N ARG A 184 3.29 -14.88 -0.08
CA ARG A 184 4.29 -15.32 0.90
C ARG A 184 4.17 -14.59 2.23
N GLN A 185 4.01 -13.26 2.21
CA GLN A 185 3.81 -12.46 3.41
C GLN A 185 2.55 -12.89 4.16
N LEU A 186 1.42 -13.03 3.46
CA LEU A 186 0.16 -13.46 4.08
C LEU A 186 0.24 -14.88 4.66
N LEU A 187 0.86 -15.82 3.93
CA LEU A 187 1.06 -17.18 4.43
C LEU A 187 1.95 -17.19 5.66
N GLY A 188 3.06 -16.45 5.65
CA GLY A 188 3.97 -16.34 6.79
C GLY A 188 3.31 -15.74 8.02
N GLU A 189 2.48 -14.69 7.85
CA GLU A 189 1.81 -14.01 8.97
C GLU A 189 0.65 -14.82 9.54
N VAL A 190 -0.12 -15.54 8.70
CA VAL A 190 -1.32 -16.28 9.13
C VAL A 190 -1.01 -17.69 9.60
N TRP A 191 -0.10 -18.41 8.93
CA TRP A 191 0.22 -19.82 9.23
C TRP A 191 1.62 -20.03 9.79
N GLY A 192 2.49 -19.01 9.71
CA GLY A 192 3.88 -19.07 10.15
C GLY A 192 4.88 -19.35 9.02
N PRO A 193 6.18 -19.16 9.27
CA PRO A 193 7.22 -19.11 8.25
C PRO A 193 7.41 -20.42 7.46
N ASN A 194 6.97 -21.56 8.02
CA ASN A 194 7.13 -22.88 7.40
C ASN A 194 6.00 -23.26 6.42
N HIS A 195 5.02 -22.37 6.18
CA HIS A 195 3.82 -22.69 5.39
C HIS A 195 3.70 -21.86 4.10
N THR A 196 4.80 -21.32 3.60
CA THR A 196 4.83 -20.40 2.45
C THR A 196 4.50 -21.07 1.10
N GLU A 197 4.46 -22.41 1.01
CA GLU A 197 4.19 -23.13 -0.24
C GLU A 197 2.70 -23.40 -0.51
N HIS A 198 1.81 -23.07 0.41
CA HIS A 198 0.39 -23.43 0.34
C HIS A 198 -0.52 -22.32 -0.23
N ALA A 199 -0.12 -21.69 -1.34
CA ALA A 199 -0.86 -20.58 -1.95
C ALA A 199 -2.33 -20.91 -2.30
N HIS A 200 -2.67 -22.17 -2.57
CA HIS A 200 -4.06 -22.56 -2.86
C HIS A 200 -4.99 -22.43 -1.65
N TYR A 201 -4.52 -22.68 -0.42
CA TYR A 201 -5.31 -22.46 0.79
C TYR A 201 -5.68 -20.99 0.95
N LEU A 202 -4.72 -20.08 0.68
CA LEU A 202 -4.97 -18.65 0.76
C LEU A 202 -6.13 -18.22 -0.17
N ARG A 203 -6.20 -18.78 -1.39
CA ARG A 203 -7.30 -18.49 -2.33
C ARG A 203 -8.66 -18.92 -1.77
N VAL A 204 -8.73 -20.08 -1.12
CA VAL A 204 -9.97 -20.59 -0.52
C VAL A 204 -10.43 -19.64 0.60
N TYR A 205 -9.53 -19.24 1.50
CA TYR A 205 -9.86 -18.33 2.59
C TYR A 205 -10.23 -16.92 2.09
N MET A 206 -9.55 -16.41 1.05
CA MET A 206 -9.93 -15.15 0.42
C MET A 206 -11.33 -15.22 -0.23
N THR A 207 -11.66 -16.34 -0.86
CA THR A 207 -13.00 -16.56 -1.41
C THR A 207 -14.06 -16.58 -0.30
N ASN A 208 -13.78 -17.23 0.81
CA ASN A 208 -14.69 -17.29 1.96
C ASN A 208 -14.86 -15.92 2.61
N LEU A 209 -13.77 -15.16 2.79
CA LEU A 209 -13.83 -13.78 3.29
C LEU A 209 -14.69 -12.89 2.39
N ARG A 210 -14.50 -12.96 1.06
CA ARG A 210 -15.32 -12.20 0.11
C ARG A 210 -16.79 -12.53 0.23
N ARG A 211 -17.15 -13.81 0.35
CA ARG A 211 -18.56 -14.22 0.54
C ARG A 211 -19.16 -13.62 1.80
N LYS A 212 -18.36 -13.44 2.85
CA LYS A 212 -18.81 -12.89 4.14
C LYS A 212 -18.74 -11.37 4.22
N LEU A 213 -17.84 -10.71 3.49
CA LEU A 213 -17.51 -9.29 3.71
C LEU A 213 -17.83 -8.40 2.50
N GLU A 214 -17.80 -8.93 1.29
CA GLU A 214 -18.14 -8.15 0.09
C GLU A 214 -19.63 -8.18 -0.20
N ARG A 215 -20.12 -7.12 -0.85
CA ARG A 215 -21.48 -7.08 -1.36
C ARG A 215 -21.68 -8.01 -2.56
N ASP A 216 -20.69 -8.02 -3.45
CA ASP A 216 -20.60 -8.95 -4.59
C ASP A 216 -19.25 -9.67 -4.54
N PRO A 217 -19.18 -10.93 -4.09
CA PRO A 217 -17.94 -11.69 -3.99
C PRO A 217 -17.20 -11.89 -5.32
N ALA A 218 -17.94 -11.85 -6.46
CA ALA A 218 -17.38 -12.00 -7.80
C ALA A 218 -16.73 -10.70 -8.30
N ARG A 219 -17.17 -9.55 -7.76
CA ARG A 219 -16.64 -8.21 -8.08
C ARG A 219 -16.26 -7.47 -6.81
N PRO A 220 -15.22 -7.94 -6.09
CA PRO A 220 -14.84 -7.38 -4.82
C PRO A 220 -14.38 -5.92 -4.99
N GLN A 221 -14.79 -5.06 -4.07
CA GLN A 221 -14.41 -3.64 -4.03
C GLN A 221 -13.34 -3.35 -2.97
N HIS A 222 -13.28 -4.18 -1.94
CA HIS A 222 -12.38 -3.98 -0.80
C HIS A 222 -11.28 -5.03 -0.72
N LEU A 223 -11.61 -6.31 -0.86
CA LEU A 223 -10.66 -7.42 -0.81
C LEU A 223 -10.14 -7.74 -2.22
N LEU A 224 -9.22 -6.90 -2.71
CA LEU A 224 -8.73 -6.98 -4.09
C LEU A 224 -7.67 -8.07 -4.28
N THR A 225 -7.61 -8.62 -5.51
CA THR A 225 -6.53 -9.50 -5.96
C THR A 225 -5.57 -8.69 -6.83
N GLU A 226 -4.32 -8.68 -6.47
CA GLU A 226 -3.23 -8.24 -7.34
C GLU A 226 -2.67 -9.49 -8.03
N SER A 227 -3.05 -9.65 -9.32
CA SER A 227 -2.80 -10.88 -10.09
C SER A 227 -1.32 -11.27 -10.05
N GLY A 228 -1.05 -12.53 -9.72
CA GLY A 228 0.28 -13.07 -9.60
C GLY A 228 1.09 -12.62 -8.39
N VAL A 229 0.64 -11.62 -7.65
CA VAL A 229 1.37 -11.03 -6.52
C VAL A 229 0.74 -11.41 -5.18
N GLY A 230 -0.53 -11.05 -4.96
CA GLY A 230 -1.16 -11.26 -3.65
C GLY A 230 -2.51 -10.55 -3.51
N TYR A 231 -2.72 -9.93 -2.36
CA TYR A 231 -4.00 -9.33 -2.02
C TYR A 231 -3.82 -7.98 -1.31
N ARG A 232 -4.86 -7.15 -1.40
CA ARG A 232 -4.92 -5.84 -0.76
C ARG A 232 -6.32 -5.59 -0.19
N LEU A 233 -6.37 -4.99 1.02
CA LEU A 233 -7.60 -4.42 1.56
C LEU A 233 -7.64 -2.93 1.25
N VAL A 234 -8.73 -2.46 0.64
CA VAL A 234 -9.03 -1.04 0.40
C VAL A 234 -10.16 -0.61 1.32
N LEU A 235 -9.97 0.48 2.05
CA LEU A 235 -10.96 1.06 2.96
C LEU A 235 -11.93 1.99 2.21
#